data_4574a9815d1f93ec374fe7b9cb6d197b
#
_entry.id   4574a9815d1f93ec374fe7b9cb6d197b
#
_cell.length_a   1.000
_cell.length_b   1.000
_cell.length_c   1.000
_cell.angle_alpha   90.00
_cell.angle_beta   90.00
_cell.angle_gamma   90.00
#
_symmetry.space_group_name_H-M   'P 1'
#
loop_
_entity.id
_entity.type
_entity.pdbx_description
1 polymer ?
#
loop_
_entity_poly.entity_id
_entity_poly.type
_entity_poly.pdbx_seq_one_letter_code
_entity_poly.pdbx_strand_id
1 'polypeptide(L)'
;SNNNLDKVLVQGIIDLYYITKDDELVLVDYKTDYVQNEEELISKYKVQLDLYKVALEQALQRKVDKIYIYSVYLNKEIDINL
;
A
#
# COMPACT_ATOMS: atom_id res chain seq x y z
N SER A 1 20.22 -0.19 -17.43
CA SER A 1 19.71 -1.02 -16.50
C SER A 1 18.34 -0.62 -15.94
N ASN A 2 17.60 -1.59 -15.61
CA ASN A 2 16.26 -1.44 -15.04
C ASN A 2 16.27 -1.05 -13.60
N ASN A 3 17.38 -0.79 -13.04
CA ASN A 3 17.49 -0.41 -11.64
C ASN A 3 16.77 0.91 -11.35
N ASN A 4 16.65 1.79 -12.34
CA ASN A 4 15.97 3.06 -12.13
C ASN A 4 14.49 2.86 -11.87
N LEU A 5 13.87 1.93 -12.57
CA LEU A 5 12.45 1.65 -12.36
C LEU A 5 12.23 1.04 -10.98
N ASP A 6 13.10 0.11 -10.59
CA ASP A 6 13.00 -0.51 -9.27
C ASP A 6 13.15 0.53 -8.16
N LYS A 7 14.09 1.47 -8.34
CA LYS A 7 14.29 2.53 -7.36
C LYS A 7 13.06 3.43 -7.25
N VAL A 8 12.43 3.74 -8.38
CA VAL A 8 11.23 4.57 -8.36
C VAL A 8 10.11 3.85 -7.60
N LEU A 9 9.96 2.56 -7.83
CA LEU A 9 8.93 1.78 -7.14
C LEU A 9 9.17 1.68 -5.65
N VAL A 10 10.43 1.64 -5.21
CA VAL A 10 10.75 1.53 -3.79
C VAL A 10 10.83 2.89 -3.11
N GLN A 11 11.30 3.91 -3.84
CA GLN A 11 11.45 5.25 -3.29
C GLN A 11 10.19 6.06 -3.48
N GLY A 12 9.65 6.59 -2.45
CA GLY A 12 8.61 7.60 -2.54
C GLY A 12 7.23 7.09 -2.82
N ILE A 13 7.04 5.78 -2.85
CA ILE A 13 5.71 5.24 -3.13
C ILE A 13 5.10 4.64 -1.88
N ILE A 14 5.87 3.92 -1.10
CA ILE A 14 5.37 3.26 0.10
C ILE A 14 5.46 4.26 1.24
N ASP A 15 4.29 4.67 1.73
CA ASP A 15 4.20 5.66 2.80
C ASP A 15 4.62 5.09 4.14
N LEU A 16 4.15 3.89 4.43
CA LEU A 16 4.39 3.31 5.74
C LEU A 16 4.25 1.79 5.66
N TYR A 17 5.15 1.10 6.32
CA TYR A 17 4.92 -0.31 6.62
C TYR A 17 5.41 -0.56 8.03
N TYR A 18 4.86 -1.59 8.65
CA TYR A 18 5.29 -1.98 9.99
C TYR A 18 5.00 -3.47 10.20
N ILE A 19 5.65 -4.01 11.22
CA ILE A 19 5.44 -5.40 11.61
C ILE A 19 4.77 -5.39 12.97
N THR A 20 3.65 -6.09 13.07
CA THR A 20 2.90 -6.14 14.32
C THR A 20 3.57 -7.10 15.31
N LYS A 21 3.11 -7.06 16.56
CA LYS A 21 3.63 -8.01 17.57
C LYS A 21 3.28 -9.45 17.25
N ASP A 22 2.29 -9.68 16.39
CA ASP A 22 1.95 -11.02 15.91
C ASP A 22 2.71 -11.39 14.64
N ASP A 23 3.73 -10.61 14.31
CA ASP A 23 4.61 -10.85 13.17
C ASP A 23 3.89 -10.72 11.83
N GLU A 24 2.90 -9.86 11.75
CA GLU A 24 2.25 -9.53 10.47
C GLU A 24 2.90 -8.31 9.85
N LEU A 25 3.20 -8.39 8.55
CA LEU A 25 3.70 -7.26 7.79
C LEU A 25 2.51 -6.50 7.21
N VAL A 26 2.40 -5.24 7.56
CA VAL A 26 1.29 -4.38 7.18
C VAL A 26 1.80 -3.22 6.34
N LEU A 27 1.12 -2.97 5.23
CA LEU A 27 1.40 -1.87 4.34
C LEU A 27 0.25 -0.87 4.42
N VAL A 28 0.55 0.39 4.63
CA VAL A 28 -0.45 1.45 4.71
C VAL A 28 -0.10 2.54 3.71
N ASP A 29 -1.09 2.96 2.95
CA ASP A 29 -0.95 4.03 1.98
C ASP A 29 -1.95 5.13 2.29
N TYR A 30 -1.48 6.37 2.42
CA TYR A 30 -2.33 7.50 2.75
C TYR A 30 -2.81 8.19 1.48
N LYS A 31 -4.11 8.43 1.40
CA LYS A 31 -4.70 9.12 0.26
C LYS A 31 -5.54 10.30 0.72
N THR A 32 -5.40 11.41 0.01
CA THR A 32 -6.12 12.64 0.33
C THR A 32 -7.26 12.92 -0.63
N ASP A 33 -7.54 11.99 -1.56
CA ASP A 33 -8.57 12.17 -2.58
C ASP A 33 -9.93 12.41 -1.96
N TYR A 34 -10.69 13.31 -2.57
CA TYR A 34 -12.10 13.41 -2.28
C TYR A 34 -12.82 12.27 -2.98
N VAL A 35 -13.47 11.41 -2.21
CA VAL A 35 -14.18 10.25 -2.76
C VAL A 35 -15.54 10.14 -2.08
N GLN A 36 -16.49 9.51 -2.75
CA GLN A 36 -17.83 9.36 -2.21
C GLN A 36 -17.95 8.13 -1.31
N ASN A 37 -17.13 7.11 -1.57
CA ASN A 37 -17.18 5.87 -0.79
C ASN A 37 -15.86 5.14 -0.92
N GLU A 38 -15.74 4.04 -0.17
CA GLU A 38 -14.52 3.24 -0.14
C GLU A 38 -14.22 2.58 -1.47
N GLU A 39 -15.26 2.09 -2.15
CA GLU A 39 -15.09 1.38 -3.41
C GLU A 39 -14.46 2.24 -4.48
N GLU A 40 -14.78 3.50 -4.49
CA GLU A 40 -14.17 4.43 -5.44
C GLU A 40 -12.66 4.49 -5.25
N LEU A 41 -12.23 4.57 -4.01
CA LEU A 41 -10.82 4.65 -3.67
C LEU A 41 -10.11 3.33 -3.98
N ILE A 42 -10.72 2.22 -3.63
CA ILE A 42 -10.16 0.90 -3.89
C ILE A 42 -9.96 0.69 -5.39
N SER A 43 -10.99 0.98 -6.18
CA SER A 43 -10.92 0.81 -7.63
C SER A 43 -9.81 1.63 -8.24
N LYS A 44 -9.64 2.85 -7.74
CA LYS A 44 -8.65 3.76 -8.28
C LYS A 44 -7.23 3.29 -8.01
N TYR A 45 -6.98 2.70 -6.86
CA TYR A 45 -5.61 2.43 -6.42
C TYR A 45 -5.23 0.96 -6.30
N LYS A 46 -6.13 0.05 -6.62
CA LYS A 46 -5.89 -1.38 -6.44
C LYS A 46 -4.65 -1.87 -7.19
N VAL A 47 -4.50 -1.47 -8.45
CA VAL A 47 -3.35 -1.90 -9.26
C VAL A 47 -2.05 -1.35 -8.69
N GLN A 48 -2.07 -0.08 -8.29
CA GLN A 48 -0.90 0.56 -7.71
C GLN A 48 -0.48 -0.15 -6.42
N LEU A 49 -1.46 -0.48 -5.58
CA LEU A 49 -1.17 -1.14 -4.30
C LEU A 49 -0.66 -2.55 -4.49
N ASP A 50 -1.12 -3.23 -5.52
CA ASP A 50 -0.58 -4.54 -5.84
C ASP A 50 0.89 -4.46 -6.22
N LEU A 51 1.27 -3.44 -6.98
CA LEU A 51 2.66 -3.20 -7.33
C LEU A 51 3.50 -2.88 -6.09
N TYR A 52 2.96 -2.07 -5.18
CA TYR A 52 3.67 -1.75 -3.93
C TYR A 52 3.87 -3.00 -3.08
N LYS A 53 2.84 -3.84 -3.02
CA LYS A 53 2.93 -5.11 -2.29
C LYS A 53 4.09 -5.95 -2.82
N VAL A 54 4.14 -6.13 -4.15
CA VAL A 54 5.20 -6.93 -4.76
C VAL A 54 6.57 -6.35 -4.47
N ALA A 55 6.72 -5.04 -4.61
CA ALA A 55 7.99 -4.37 -4.36
C ALA A 55 8.44 -4.55 -2.91
N LEU A 56 7.51 -4.40 -1.96
CA LEU A 56 7.84 -4.55 -0.55
C LEU A 56 8.20 -5.98 -0.21
N GLU A 57 7.46 -6.93 -0.78
CA GLU A 57 7.76 -8.35 -0.56
C GLU A 57 9.14 -8.72 -1.06
N GLN A 58 9.52 -8.19 -2.20
CA GLN A 58 10.86 -8.43 -2.73
C GLN A 58 11.95 -7.79 -1.85
N ALA A 59 11.71 -6.59 -1.41
CA ALA A 59 12.69 -5.85 -0.60
C ALA A 59 12.91 -6.53 0.75
N LEU A 60 11.86 -7.01 1.39
CA LEU A 60 11.92 -7.57 2.73
C LEU A 60 12.00 -9.09 2.75
N GLN A 61 11.86 -9.74 1.59
CA GLN A 61 11.90 -11.20 1.46
C GLN A 61 10.87 -11.88 2.37
N ARG A 62 9.66 -11.31 2.41
CA ARG A 62 8.56 -11.89 3.15
C ARG A 62 7.24 -11.39 2.58
N LYS A 63 6.16 -12.09 2.88
CA LYS A 63 4.83 -11.74 2.37
C LYS A 63 4.23 -10.58 3.15
N VAL A 64 3.52 -9.72 2.42
CA VAL A 64 2.69 -8.71 3.03
C VAL A 64 1.38 -9.37 3.46
N ASP A 65 1.05 -9.23 4.74
CA ASP A 65 -0.14 -9.88 5.29
C ASP A 65 -1.39 -9.02 5.17
N LYS A 66 -1.23 -7.71 5.28
CA LYS A 66 -2.35 -6.79 5.22
C LYS A 66 -1.98 -5.51 4.50
N ILE A 67 -2.95 -4.95 3.79
CA ILE A 67 -2.79 -3.69 3.08
C ILE A 67 -3.99 -2.82 3.42
N TYR A 68 -3.70 -1.59 3.80
CA TYR A 68 -4.73 -0.60 4.10
C TYR A 68 -4.50 0.67 3.30
N ILE A 69 -5.58 1.29 2.86
CA ILE A 69 -5.57 2.70 2.49
C ILE A 69 -6.13 3.47 3.67
N TYR A 70 -5.41 4.48 4.14
CA TYR A 70 -6.00 5.43 5.06
C TYR A 70 -6.52 6.62 4.24
N SER A 71 -7.84 6.79 4.22
CA SER A 71 -8.45 7.92 3.55
C SER A 71 -8.52 9.09 4.51
N VAL A 72 -7.78 10.14 4.20
CA VAL A 72 -7.81 11.34 5.03
C VAL A 72 -9.18 11.98 4.96
N TYR A 73 -9.78 12.01 3.78
CA TYR A 73 -11.10 12.61 3.60
C TYR A 73 -12.19 11.86 4.36
N LEU A 74 -12.21 10.53 4.24
CA LEU A 74 -13.22 9.72 4.93
C LEU A 74 -12.84 9.49 6.40
N ASN A 75 -11.61 9.81 6.77
CA ASN A 75 -11.06 9.65 8.11
C ASN A 75 -11.20 8.21 8.60
N LYS A 76 -10.78 7.28 7.76
CA LYS A 76 -10.86 5.87 8.14
C LYS A 76 -9.84 5.03 7.37
N GLU A 77 -9.53 3.90 7.96
CA GLU A 77 -8.65 2.90 7.39
C GLU A 77 -9.51 1.91 6.60
N ILE A 78 -9.08 1.63 5.37
CA ILE A 78 -9.82 0.77 4.45
C ILE A 78 -8.98 -0.47 4.17
N ASP A 79 -9.51 -1.63 4.48
CA ASP A 79 -8.85 -2.91 4.25
C ASP A 79 -8.90 -3.26 2.76
N ILE A 80 -7.76 -3.58 2.21
CA ILE A 80 -7.63 -3.91 0.80
C ILE A 80 -7.31 -5.40 0.69
N ASN A 81 -8.21 -6.13 0.04
CA ASN A 81 -7.99 -7.54 -0.25
C ASN A 81 -7.38 -7.68 -1.64
N LEU A 82 -6.13 -8.01 -1.67
CA LEU A 82 -5.41 -8.24 -2.93
C LEU A 82 -5.08 -9.70 -3.13
#